data_1252b3caa3f9d51613e63ca28c7cb246
#
_entry.id   1252b3caa3f9d51613e63ca28c7cb246
#
_cell.length_a   1.000
_cell.length_b   1.000
_cell.length_c   1.000
_cell.angle_alpha   90.00
_cell.angle_beta   90.00
_cell.angle_gamma   90.00
#
_symmetry.space_group_name_H-M   'P 1'
#
loop_
_entity.id
_entity.type
_entity.pdbx_description
1 polymer ?
#
loop_
_entity_poly.entity_id
_entity_poly.type
_entity_poly.pdbx_seq_one_letter_code
_entity_poly.pdbx_strand_id
1 'polypeptide(L)'
;PYVSEQIILDSFDKAAKYGSGISGYNATDSMAVVEDGKIINCLNRSTIWHIQTPQSFDCKQIVKAYGMIKEGEIFTDDSGVYSAYIAPCYMSLGSPSNKKITFKEDLITYQNCYIGVGYDTHELVAGRDLILGGIKIEHTKGLLGHSDADVLTHAIMDAIFGACDERDIGY
;
A
#
# COMPACT_ATOMS: atom_id res chain seq x y z
N PRO A 1 -4.17 0.97 -3.00
CA PRO A 1 -3.46 2.05 -2.30
C PRO A 1 -2.05 2.29 -2.83
N TYR A 2 -1.50 1.38 -3.65
CA TYR A 2 -0.12 1.45 -4.16
C TYR A 2 -0.03 1.87 -5.64
N VAL A 3 -1.11 2.35 -6.22
CA VAL A 3 -1.12 2.85 -7.59
C VAL A 3 -0.23 4.08 -7.72
N SER A 4 0.67 4.10 -8.71
CA SER A 4 1.48 5.28 -9.03
C SER A 4 0.76 6.18 -10.02
N GLU A 5 1.15 7.45 -10.06
CA GLU A 5 0.67 8.42 -11.05
C GLU A 5 0.88 7.93 -12.48
N GLN A 6 2.03 7.35 -12.76
CA GLN A 6 2.37 6.80 -14.08
C GLN A 6 1.39 5.71 -14.55
N ILE A 7 0.96 4.82 -13.65
CA ILE A 7 -0.03 3.77 -13.97
C ILE A 7 -1.38 4.41 -14.32
N ILE A 8 -1.77 5.44 -13.57
CA ILE A 8 -3.03 6.17 -13.82
C ILE A 8 -2.98 6.86 -15.18
N LEU A 9 -1.93 7.62 -15.45
CA LEU A 9 -1.78 8.37 -16.69
C LEU A 9 -1.74 7.45 -17.92
N ASP A 10 -0.97 6.36 -17.89
CA ASP A 10 -0.91 5.43 -19.02
C ASP A 10 -2.27 4.74 -19.28
N SER A 11 -3.04 4.44 -18.23
CA SER A 11 -4.39 3.89 -18.36
C SER A 11 -5.33 4.87 -19.06
N PHE A 12 -5.29 6.16 -18.71
CA PHE A 12 -6.09 7.20 -19.37
C PHE A 12 -5.65 7.44 -20.81
N ASP A 13 -4.34 7.51 -21.08
CA ASP A 13 -3.81 7.71 -22.44
C ASP A 13 -4.22 6.57 -23.38
N LYS A 14 -4.17 5.33 -22.90
CA LYS A 14 -4.64 4.17 -23.66
C LYS A 14 -6.14 4.23 -23.91
N ALA A 15 -6.94 4.58 -22.92
CA ALA A 15 -8.39 4.72 -23.07
C ALA A 15 -8.75 5.84 -24.05
N ALA A 16 -8.09 6.99 -23.97
CA ALA A 16 -8.29 8.09 -24.89
C ALA A 16 -7.95 7.73 -26.33
N LYS A 17 -6.91 6.91 -26.55
CA LYS A 17 -6.44 6.54 -27.88
C LYS A 17 -7.18 5.35 -28.48
N TYR A 18 -7.54 4.37 -27.66
CA TYR A 18 -8.03 3.07 -28.12
C TYR A 18 -9.43 2.70 -27.59
N GLY A 19 -10.02 3.53 -26.76
CA GLY A 19 -11.31 3.27 -26.11
C GLY A 19 -11.21 2.50 -24.78
N SER A 20 -10.07 1.86 -24.48
CA SER A 20 -9.83 1.19 -23.21
C SER A 20 -8.34 1.20 -22.81
N GLY A 21 -8.06 1.20 -21.51
CA GLY A 21 -6.72 1.10 -20.95
C GLY A 21 -6.76 0.33 -19.64
N ILE A 22 -6.32 -0.93 -19.64
CA ILE A 22 -6.44 -1.86 -18.53
C ILE A 22 -5.06 -2.07 -17.93
N SER A 23 -4.87 -1.62 -16.70
CA SER A 23 -3.58 -1.82 -16.04
C SER A 23 -3.31 -3.29 -15.76
N GLY A 24 -2.07 -3.72 -16.00
CA GLY A 24 -1.68 -5.08 -15.73
C GLY A 24 -0.20 -5.33 -16.02
N TYR A 25 0.27 -6.50 -15.62
CA TYR A 25 1.64 -6.94 -15.88
C TYR A 25 1.69 -8.42 -16.21
N ASN A 26 2.74 -8.85 -16.91
CA ASN A 26 2.92 -10.23 -17.35
C ASN A 26 3.07 -11.18 -16.17
N ALA A 27 2.46 -12.35 -16.24
CA ALA A 27 2.63 -13.39 -15.23
C ALA A 27 4.09 -13.90 -15.23
N THR A 28 4.67 -13.99 -14.04
CA THR A 28 6.02 -14.53 -13.81
C THR A 28 6.01 -16.01 -13.44
N ASP A 29 4.91 -16.45 -12.81
CA ASP A 29 4.75 -17.84 -12.34
C ASP A 29 4.30 -18.76 -13.48
N SER A 30 4.55 -20.05 -13.30
CA SER A 30 3.95 -21.08 -14.16
C SER A 30 2.49 -21.24 -13.81
N MET A 31 1.62 -21.24 -14.82
CA MET A 31 0.18 -21.34 -14.66
C MET A 31 -0.35 -22.56 -15.45
N ALA A 32 -1.32 -23.22 -14.89
CA ALA A 32 -1.94 -24.38 -15.51
C ALA A 32 -3.45 -24.37 -15.32
N VAL A 33 -4.17 -24.99 -16.25
CA VAL A 33 -5.56 -25.36 -16.09
C VAL A 33 -5.61 -26.70 -15.36
N VAL A 34 -6.40 -26.76 -14.28
CA VAL A 34 -6.53 -27.96 -13.45
C VAL A 34 -8.00 -28.37 -13.38
N GLU A 35 -8.28 -29.65 -13.64
CA GLU A 35 -9.60 -30.25 -13.49
C GLU A 35 -9.44 -31.56 -12.69
N ASP A 36 -10.31 -31.77 -11.73
CA ASP A 36 -10.30 -32.96 -10.83
C ASP A 36 -8.90 -33.24 -10.21
N GLY A 37 -8.16 -32.20 -9.86
CA GLY A 37 -6.82 -32.29 -9.27
C GLY A 37 -5.70 -32.66 -10.25
N LYS A 38 -5.97 -32.72 -11.56
CA LYS A 38 -5.01 -33.04 -12.62
C LYS A 38 -4.73 -31.83 -13.48
N ILE A 39 -3.46 -31.60 -13.83
CA ILE A 39 -3.07 -30.59 -14.80
C ILE A 39 -3.52 -31.05 -16.19
N ILE A 40 -4.45 -30.29 -16.78
CA ILE A 40 -4.96 -30.55 -18.14
C ILE A 40 -4.13 -29.80 -19.18
N ASN A 41 -3.70 -28.58 -18.86
CA ASN A 41 -2.91 -27.78 -19.79
C ASN A 41 -1.99 -26.83 -19.02
N CYS A 42 -0.74 -26.66 -19.50
CA CYS A 42 0.17 -25.63 -19.02
C CYS A 42 0.06 -24.39 -19.92
N LEU A 43 -0.20 -23.24 -19.32
CA LEU A 43 -0.39 -21.99 -20.06
C LEU A 43 0.96 -21.37 -20.45
N ASN A 44 1.02 -20.75 -21.62
CA ASN A 44 2.17 -19.95 -22.01
C ASN A 44 2.16 -18.64 -21.23
N ARG A 45 2.97 -18.53 -20.19
CA ARG A 45 3.02 -17.34 -19.30
C ARG A 45 3.31 -16.04 -20.03
N SER A 46 3.96 -16.07 -21.21
CA SER A 46 4.24 -14.84 -21.97
C SER A 46 2.98 -14.16 -22.51
N THR A 47 1.86 -14.88 -22.56
CA THR A 47 0.55 -14.36 -23.00
C THR A 47 -0.44 -14.17 -21.85
N ILE A 48 -0.03 -14.50 -20.62
CA ILE A 48 -0.88 -14.41 -19.44
C ILE A 48 -0.50 -13.17 -18.63
N TRP A 49 -1.50 -12.41 -18.24
CA TRP A 49 -1.32 -11.15 -17.52
C TRP A 49 -2.15 -11.13 -16.24
N HIS A 50 -1.61 -10.50 -15.22
CA HIS A 50 -2.36 -10.10 -14.04
C HIS A 50 -3.09 -8.80 -14.34
N ILE A 51 -4.42 -8.84 -14.32
CA ILE A 51 -5.26 -7.65 -14.51
C ILE A 51 -5.36 -6.88 -13.19
N GLN A 52 -5.16 -5.58 -13.28
CA GLN A 52 -5.17 -4.66 -12.13
C GLN A 52 -6.17 -3.52 -12.35
N THR A 53 -6.21 -2.61 -11.43
CA THR A 53 -6.84 -1.29 -11.55
C THR A 53 -5.76 -0.20 -11.49
N PRO A 54 -5.95 0.93 -12.19
CA PRO A 54 -7.17 1.39 -12.87
C PRO A 54 -7.51 0.61 -14.14
N GLN A 55 -8.80 0.62 -14.46
CA GLN A 55 -9.35 0.20 -15.74
C GLN A 55 -10.11 1.41 -16.32
N SER A 56 -9.59 2.01 -17.37
CA SER A 56 -10.13 3.23 -17.97
C SER A 56 -10.80 2.91 -19.30
N PHE A 57 -11.95 3.55 -19.55
CA PHE A 57 -12.74 3.30 -20.75
C PHE A 57 -13.31 4.59 -21.32
N ASP A 58 -13.62 4.59 -22.63
CA ASP A 58 -14.55 5.55 -23.18
C ASP A 58 -15.92 5.40 -22.49
N CYS A 59 -16.40 6.50 -21.91
CA CYS A 59 -17.60 6.48 -21.08
C CYS A 59 -18.85 5.98 -21.84
N LYS A 60 -19.01 6.38 -23.10
CA LYS A 60 -20.18 5.97 -23.90
C LYS A 60 -20.14 4.48 -24.22
N GLN A 61 -18.95 3.97 -24.51
CA GLN A 61 -18.77 2.58 -24.87
C GLN A 61 -18.98 1.65 -23.69
N ILE A 62 -18.40 1.96 -22.51
CA ILE A 62 -18.59 1.11 -21.34
C ILE A 62 -20.03 1.10 -20.85
N VAL A 63 -20.72 2.26 -20.84
CA VAL A 63 -22.15 2.33 -20.49
C VAL A 63 -23.00 1.50 -21.49
N LYS A 64 -22.68 1.56 -22.79
CA LYS A 64 -23.33 0.72 -23.80
C LYS A 64 -23.09 -0.77 -23.52
N ALA A 65 -21.85 -1.17 -23.19
CA ALA A 65 -21.51 -2.55 -22.89
C ALA A 65 -22.35 -3.10 -21.73
N TYR A 66 -22.44 -2.35 -20.63
CA TYR A 66 -23.28 -2.71 -19.47
C TYR A 66 -24.77 -2.86 -19.82
N GLY A 67 -25.28 -2.03 -20.71
CA GLY A 67 -26.67 -2.14 -21.20
C GLY A 67 -26.95 -3.37 -22.07
N MET A 68 -25.90 -4.10 -22.47
CA MET A 68 -26.03 -5.30 -23.34
C MET A 68 -25.91 -6.62 -22.54
N ILE A 69 -25.58 -6.57 -21.26
CA ILE A 69 -25.46 -7.76 -20.39
C ILE A 69 -26.80 -8.48 -20.34
N LYS A 70 -26.78 -9.79 -20.57
CA LYS A 70 -27.97 -10.65 -20.51
C LYS A 70 -28.11 -11.29 -19.12
N GLU A 71 -29.33 -11.68 -18.82
CA GLU A 71 -29.64 -12.39 -17.56
C GLU A 71 -28.80 -13.69 -17.45
N GLY A 72 -28.12 -13.86 -16.30
CA GLY A 72 -27.28 -15.04 -16.03
C GLY A 72 -25.83 -14.92 -16.48
N GLU A 73 -25.43 -13.87 -17.20
CA GLU A 73 -24.03 -13.62 -17.52
C GLU A 73 -23.28 -13.04 -16.32
N ILE A 74 -22.09 -13.57 -16.03
CA ILE A 74 -21.25 -13.15 -14.90
C ILE A 74 -19.90 -12.72 -15.45
N PHE A 75 -19.46 -11.52 -15.06
CA PHE A 75 -18.14 -10.99 -15.39
C PHE A 75 -17.36 -10.71 -14.10
N THR A 76 -16.07 -10.90 -14.15
CA THR A 76 -15.17 -10.70 -12.99
C THR A 76 -14.78 -9.25 -12.80
N ASP A 77 -14.77 -8.47 -13.89
CA ASP A 77 -14.41 -7.05 -13.92
C ASP A 77 -14.97 -6.33 -15.16
N ASP A 78 -14.74 -5.01 -15.22
CA ASP A 78 -15.22 -4.16 -16.31
C ASP A 78 -14.57 -4.50 -17.66
N SER A 79 -13.31 -4.98 -17.65
CA SER A 79 -12.61 -5.36 -18.86
C SER A 79 -13.25 -6.56 -19.54
N GLY A 80 -13.79 -7.49 -18.75
CA GLY A 80 -14.56 -8.62 -19.24
C GLY A 80 -15.84 -8.17 -19.95
N VAL A 81 -16.60 -7.25 -19.36
CA VAL A 81 -17.82 -6.69 -19.95
C VAL A 81 -17.51 -5.96 -21.25
N TYR A 82 -16.49 -5.08 -21.24
CA TYR A 82 -16.11 -4.33 -22.42
C TYR A 82 -15.66 -5.23 -23.57
N SER A 83 -14.83 -6.23 -23.27
CA SER A 83 -14.32 -7.17 -24.27
C SER A 83 -15.42 -8.03 -24.91
N ALA A 84 -16.45 -8.39 -24.13
CA ALA A 84 -17.57 -9.20 -24.63
C ALA A 84 -18.48 -8.45 -25.61
N TYR A 85 -18.66 -7.13 -25.43
CA TYR A 85 -19.71 -6.40 -26.15
C TYR A 85 -19.23 -5.27 -27.04
N ILE A 86 -18.00 -4.78 -26.86
CA ILE A 86 -17.48 -3.65 -27.63
C ILE A 86 -16.28 -4.06 -28.47
N ALA A 87 -15.13 -4.35 -27.84
CA ALA A 87 -13.88 -4.70 -28.51
C ALA A 87 -12.89 -5.27 -27.51
N PRO A 88 -11.84 -6.00 -27.96
CA PRO A 88 -10.72 -6.36 -27.11
C PRO A 88 -10.10 -5.15 -26.43
N CYS A 89 -9.82 -5.27 -25.12
CA CYS A 89 -9.21 -4.20 -24.33
C CYS A 89 -7.72 -4.05 -24.61
N TYR A 90 -7.23 -2.82 -24.54
CA TYR A 90 -5.81 -2.52 -24.61
C TYR A 90 -5.18 -2.54 -23.22
N MET A 91 -4.05 -3.25 -23.09
CA MET A 91 -3.27 -3.27 -21.86
C MET A 91 -2.51 -1.96 -21.68
N SER A 92 -2.46 -1.49 -20.45
CA SER A 92 -1.67 -0.36 -20.00
C SER A 92 -0.67 -0.79 -18.92
N LEU A 93 0.22 0.12 -18.56
CA LEU A 93 1.23 -0.12 -17.53
C LEU A 93 0.60 -0.61 -16.23
N GLY A 94 1.16 -1.66 -15.66
CA GLY A 94 0.88 -2.16 -14.32
C GLY A 94 2.17 -2.48 -13.58
N SER A 95 2.06 -2.92 -12.34
CA SER A 95 3.22 -3.25 -11.52
C SER A 95 2.86 -4.29 -10.46
N PRO A 96 3.75 -5.24 -10.14
CA PRO A 96 3.57 -6.12 -8.98
C PRO A 96 3.36 -5.35 -7.67
N SER A 97 3.93 -4.13 -7.55
CA SER A 97 3.73 -3.27 -6.39
C SER A 97 2.34 -2.63 -6.31
N ASN A 98 1.60 -2.54 -7.44
CA ASN A 98 0.21 -2.07 -7.46
C ASN A 98 -0.73 -3.19 -7.02
N LYS A 99 -0.55 -3.68 -5.80
CA LYS A 99 -1.28 -4.81 -5.26
C LYS A 99 -2.69 -4.43 -4.83
N LYS A 100 -3.68 -5.23 -5.20
CA LYS A 100 -5.03 -5.16 -4.64
C LYS A 100 -5.02 -5.75 -3.24
N ILE A 101 -5.44 -5.00 -2.25
CA ILE A 101 -5.64 -5.50 -0.88
C ILE A 101 -7.01 -6.17 -0.82
N THR A 102 -7.03 -7.47 -0.68
CA THR A 102 -8.25 -8.29 -0.66
C THR A 102 -8.36 -9.10 0.62
N PHE A 103 -7.26 -9.61 1.13
CA PHE A 103 -7.18 -10.44 2.32
C PHE A 103 -6.34 -9.76 3.42
N LYS A 104 -6.51 -10.23 4.66
CA LYS A 104 -5.76 -9.71 5.81
C LYS A 104 -4.24 -9.83 5.61
N GLU A 105 -3.81 -10.90 4.96
CA GLU A 105 -2.41 -11.18 4.64
C GLU A 105 -1.80 -10.14 3.67
N ASP A 106 -2.62 -9.46 2.88
CA ASP A 106 -2.16 -8.37 2.00
C ASP A 106 -1.72 -7.12 2.76
N LEU A 107 -2.10 -6.99 4.04
CA LEU A 107 -1.69 -5.91 4.94
C LEU A 107 -0.32 -6.14 5.57
N ILE A 108 0.25 -7.34 5.43
CA ILE A 108 1.46 -7.80 6.14
C ILE A 108 2.75 -7.10 5.70
N THR A 109 2.75 -6.39 4.57
CA THR A 109 3.92 -5.65 4.09
C THR A 109 4.42 -4.54 5.04
N TYR A 110 3.69 -4.23 6.10
CA TYR A 110 4.06 -3.26 7.14
C TYR A 110 4.35 -3.87 8.51
N GLN A 111 4.41 -5.20 8.64
CA GLN A 111 4.54 -5.87 9.94
C GLN A 111 5.85 -5.59 10.71
N ASN A 112 6.80 -4.84 10.16
CA ASN A 112 8.04 -4.51 10.84
C ASN A 112 8.32 -3.00 10.92
N CYS A 113 7.33 -2.14 10.69
CA CYS A 113 7.48 -0.71 10.85
C CYS A 113 6.57 -0.23 11.99
N TYR A 114 7.16 0.05 13.12
CA TYR A 114 6.50 0.63 14.27
C TYR A 114 6.84 2.12 14.31
N ILE A 115 5.84 2.96 14.52
CA ILE A 115 6.02 4.41 14.62
C ILE A 115 5.46 4.86 15.96
N GLY A 116 6.27 5.58 16.71
CA GLY A 116 5.87 6.20 17.96
C GLY A 116 6.42 7.62 18.06
N VAL A 117 5.74 8.44 18.82
CA VAL A 117 6.16 9.82 19.15
C VAL A 117 6.27 9.91 20.66
N GLY A 118 7.40 10.40 21.14
CA GLY A 118 7.63 10.66 22.56
C GLY A 118 7.87 12.14 22.78
N TYR A 119 7.41 12.62 23.92
CA TYR A 119 7.58 14.00 24.35
C TYR A 119 7.73 14.08 25.85
N ASP A 120 8.77 14.78 26.32
CA ASP A 120 8.98 15.03 27.74
C ASP A 120 9.46 16.47 27.97
N THR A 121 9.17 17.00 29.14
CA THR A 121 9.59 18.36 29.53
C THR A 121 9.99 18.39 31.00
N HIS A 122 11.11 19.04 31.27
CA HIS A 122 11.60 19.32 32.62
C HIS A 122 12.00 20.77 32.77
N GLU A 123 11.80 21.33 33.96
CA GLU A 123 12.20 22.69 34.28
C GLU A 123 13.72 22.77 34.43
N LEU A 124 14.36 23.85 33.92
CA LEU A 124 15.77 24.13 34.10
C LEU A 124 16.00 24.90 35.41
N VAL A 125 16.69 24.24 36.38
CA VAL A 125 17.00 24.81 37.72
C VAL A 125 18.50 24.90 37.97
N ALA A 126 18.91 25.85 38.80
CA ALA A 126 20.29 25.98 39.21
C ALA A 126 20.72 24.85 40.18
N GLY A 127 22.00 24.54 40.19
CA GLY A 127 22.56 23.57 41.14
C GLY A 127 22.42 22.10 40.75
N ARG A 128 22.02 21.84 39.51
CA ARG A 128 21.99 20.49 38.91
C ARG A 128 22.82 20.45 37.63
N ASP A 129 23.37 19.30 37.35
CA ASP A 129 24.02 19.00 36.08
C ASP A 129 22.97 18.86 34.99
N LEU A 130 23.28 19.34 33.79
CA LEU A 130 22.48 19.12 32.60
C LEU A 130 22.91 17.80 31.91
N ILE A 131 22.03 16.81 31.93
CA ILE A 131 22.28 15.52 31.27
C ILE A 131 21.26 15.36 30.15
N LEU A 132 21.73 15.06 28.93
CA LEU A 132 20.89 14.77 27.77
C LEU A 132 21.45 13.54 27.04
N GLY A 133 20.66 12.48 26.91
CA GLY A 133 21.06 11.22 26.30
C GLY A 133 22.20 10.55 27.05
N GLY A 134 22.25 10.69 28.39
CA GLY A 134 23.30 10.16 29.25
C GLY A 134 24.61 10.95 29.22
N ILE A 135 24.68 12.07 28.48
CA ILE A 135 25.88 12.92 28.35
C ILE A 135 25.71 14.17 29.19
N LYS A 136 26.69 14.46 30.04
CA LYS A 136 26.76 15.70 30.79
C LYS A 136 27.15 16.87 29.84
N ILE A 137 26.29 17.87 29.79
CA ILE A 137 26.49 19.09 29.00
C ILE A 137 26.92 20.22 29.96
N GLU A 138 27.95 20.96 29.59
CA GLU A 138 28.43 22.08 30.35
C GLU A 138 27.43 23.25 30.32
N HIS A 139 26.71 23.45 31.44
CA HIS A 139 25.69 24.49 31.57
C HIS A 139 25.50 24.89 33.02
N THR A 140 25.05 26.11 33.28
CA THR A 140 24.84 26.67 34.63
C THR A 140 23.58 26.14 35.33
N LYS A 141 22.72 25.45 34.61
CA LYS A 141 21.47 24.84 35.11
C LYS A 141 21.34 23.44 34.57
N GLY A 142 20.65 22.58 35.31
CA GLY A 142 20.25 21.24 34.87
C GLY A 142 18.73 21.02 34.99
N LEU A 143 18.26 19.89 34.53
CA LEU A 143 16.85 19.56 34.53
C LEU A 143 16.37 19.10 35.92
N LEU A 144 15.20 19.59 36.34
CA LEU A 144 14.54 19.19 37.57
C LEU A 144 13.70 17.94 37.33
N GLY A 145 13.95 16.89 38.10
CA GLY A 145 13.19 15.63 38.03
C GLY A 145 13.84 14.54 38.87
N HIS A 146 13.34 13.35 38.79
CA HIS A 146 13.90 12.16 39.44
C HIS A 146 15.19 11.75 38.74
N SER A 147 16.12 11.17 39.49
CA SER A 147 17.44 10.74 38.98
C SER A 147 18.20 11.89 38.31
N ASP A 148 18.66 11.70 37.08
CA ASP A 148 19.36 12.71 36.24
C ASP A 148 18.39 13.61 35.45
N ALA A 149 17.09 13.28 35.44
CA ALA A 149 16.06 14.00 34.71
C ALA A 149 16.37 14.16 33.20
N ASP A 150 16.91 13.09 32.59
CA ASP A 150 17.30 13.08 31.20
C ASP A 150 16.05 13.08 30.29
N VAL A 151 15.57 14.29 29.93
CA VAL A 151 14.38 14.51 29.13
C VAL A 151 14.47 13.88 27.73
N LEU A 152 15.68 13.77 27.17
CA LEU A 152 15.85 13.13 25.86
C LEU A 152 15.64 11.62 25.95
N THR A 153 16.22 10.98 26.97
CA THR A 153 16.05 9.54 27.21
C THR A 153 14.58 9.21 27.49
N HIS A 154 13.89 10.00 28.30
CA HIS A 154 12.47 9.81 28.59
C HIS A 154 11.61 9.95 27.31
N ALA A 155 11.83 10.97 26.49
CA ALA A 155 11.10 11.14 25.22
C ALA A 155 11.37 9.98 24.24
N ILE A 156 12.59 9.43 24.19
CA ILE A 156 12.91 8.23 23.40
C ILE A 156 12.15 7.01 23.93
N MET A 157 12.10 6.82 25.25
CA MET A 157 11.36 5.72 25.85
C MET A 157 9.87 5.79 25.54
N ASP A 158 9.26 6.96 25.65
CA ASP A 158 7.86 7.17 25.31
C ASP A 158 7.58 6.94 23.83
N ALA A 159 8.50 7.34 22.94
CA ALA A 159 8.39 7.03 21.52
C ALA A 159 8.42 5.51 21.26
N ILE A 160 9.27 4.77 21.96
CA ILE A 160 9.35 3.30 21.84
C ILE A 160 8.07 2.66 22.39
N PHE A 161 7.60 3.07 23.57
CA PHE A 161 6.36 2.57 24.14
C PHE A 161 5.16 2.85 23.24
N GLY A 162 5.03 4.08 22.73
CA GLY A 162 3.98 4.43 21.77
C GLY A 162 4.04 3.61 20.47
N ALA A 163 5.24 3.28 19.99
CA ALA A 163 5.41 2.39 18.84
C ALA A 163 4.99 0.94 19.14
N CYS A 164 5.04 0.52 20.40
CA CYS A 164 4.63 -0.81 20.88
C CYS A 164 3.18 -0.88 21.37
N ASP A 165 2.41 0.20 21.22
CA ASP A 165 1.03 0.34 21.74
C ASP A 165 0.98 0.26 23.28
N GLU A 166 2.06 0.69 23.95
CA GLU A 166 2.19 0.77 25.41
C GLU A 166 1.99 2.22 25.87
N ARG A 167 1.73 2.40 27.18
CA ARG A 167 1.59 3.71 27.79
C ARG A 167 2.96 4.35 28.03
N ASP A 168 2.98 5.67 28.25
CA ASP A 168 4.18 6.41 28.57
C ASP A 168 4.79 6.01 29.94
N ILE A 169 6.04 6.43 30.18
CA ILE A 169 6.79 6.06 31.39
C ILE A 169 6.24 6.70 32.67
N GLY A 170 5.33 7.65 32.56
CA GLY A 170 4.67 8.31 33.69
C GLY A 170 3.46 7.58 34.24
N TYR A 171 3.11 6.43 33.69
CA TYR A 171 1.87 5.69 34.00
C TYR A 171 2.13 4.48 34.88
#